data_11d23873ec5ad436a1f7d07bed667ba4
#
_entry.id   11d23873ec5ad436a1f7d07bed667ba4
#
_cell.length_a   1.000
_cell.length_b   1.000
_cell.length_c   1.000
_cell.angle_alpha   90.00
_cell.angle_beta   90.00
_cell.angle_gamma   90.00
#
_symmetry.space_group_name_H-M   'P 1'
#
loop_
_entity.id
_entity.type
_entity.pdbx_description
1 polymer ?
#
loop_
_entity_poly.entity_id
_entity_poly.type
_entity_poly.pdbx_seq_one_letter_code
_entity_poly.pdbx_strand_id
1 'polypeptide(L)'
;MYSLAHLTLIECTPAELVYIAARAGYDAVSPRLIKMNIRDEFSHSPLTKEQIQATKTAINTTGIKVIDIELARITEDCNPKDFEKSFELGAELGAKHMIMSAWTSRRDDRNFLIDIYSETCDLAKKFNLTIDLEFPSFSRLRTLDEALDIVRASKKENCGILIDTLYLHLSRVNISEIGHVPPEWIHFLHISDCLPGIADTKEGMIQLARDARLYPGEGWIDFQSIIDHCPLVHYSIELPNINRVKELGLEEHARRCLNHTKNIIQQDQKNKLPKEDYTNNFLTRGNA
;
A
#
# COMPACT_ATOMS: atom_id res chain seq x y z
N MET A 1 10.91 -3.61 -6.04
CA MET A 1 11.04 -3.99 -4.62
C MET A 1 9.66 -4.37 -4.12
N TYR A 2 9.56 -5.41 -3.28
CA TYR A 2 8.29 -5.91 -2.73
C TYR A 2 8.27 -5.73 -1.22
N SER A 3 7.25 -5.04 -0.70
CA SER A 3 7.01 -4.80 0.73
C SER A 3 5.83 -5.62 1.24
N LEU A 4 5.87 -6.04 2.50
CA LEU A 4 4.76 -6.66 3.21
C LEU A 4 4.08 -5.61 4.08
N ALA A 5 2.87 -5.19 3.71
CA ALA A 5 2.05 -4.28 4.49
C ALA A 5 1.53 -4.95 5.77
N HIS A 6 1.51 -4.22 6.87
CA HIS A 6 1.18 -4.79 8.18
C HIS A 6 -0.27 -5.30 8.25
N LEU A 7 -1.21 -4.66 7.55
CA LEU A 7 -2.59 -5.11 7.51
C LEU A 7 -2.73 -6.55 7.00
N THR A 8 -1.81 -7.04 6.16
CA THR A 8 -1.81 -8.44 5.69
C THR A 8 -1.70 -9.43 6.84
N LEU A 9 -0.94 -9.08 7.90
CA LEU A 9 -0.67 -9.89 9.08
C LEU A 9 -0.88 -9.06 10.35
N ILE A 10 -2.05 -8.46 10.52
CA ILE A 10 -2.35 -7.41 11.49
C ILE A 10 -2.13 -7.82 12.96
N GLU A 11 -2.16 -9.10 13.27
CA GLU A 11 -1.94 -9.64 14.61
C GLU A 11 -0.46 -9.70 15.03
N CYS A 12 0.47 -9.57 14.06
CA CYS A 12 1.90 -9.60 14.34
C CYS A 12 2.38 -8.31 15.02
N THR A 13 3.42 -8.42 15.84
CA THR A 13 4.23 -7.27 16.21
C THR A 13 5.09 -6.81 15.01
N PRO A 14 5.55 -5.55 14.96
CA PRO A 14 6.45 -5.10 13.90
C PRO A 14 7.72 -5.94 13.76
N ALA A 15 8.28 -6.46 14.86
CA ALA A 15 9.44 -7.35 14.81
C ALA A 15 9.11 -8.71 14.16
N GLU A 16 7.98 -9.31 14.50
CA GLU A 16 7.51 -10.56 13.88
C GLU A 16 7.24 -10.36 12.39
N LEU A 17 6.60 -9.24 12.00
CA LEU A 17 6.37 -8.88 10.61
C LEU A 17 7.69 -8.87 9.81
N VAL A 18 8.75 -8.26 10.35
CA VAL A 18 10.09 -8.22 9.73
C VAL A 18 10.66 -9.63 9.53
N TYR A 19 10.61 -10.49 10.55
CA TYR A 19 11.12 -11.86 10.43
C TYR A 19 10.33 -12.70 9.44
N ILE A 20 8.99 -12.58 9.44
CA ILE A 20 8.12 -13.28 8.48
C ILE A 20 8.43 -12.79 7.06
N ALA A 21 8.53 -11.48 6.84
CA ALA A 21 8.86 -10.90 5.55
C ALA A 21 10.21 -11.44 5.02
N ALA A 22 11.23 -11.49 5.87
CA ALA A 22 12.55 -12.01 5.50
C ALA A 22 12.48 -13.49 5.07
N ARG A 23 11.80 -14.35 5.86
CA ARG A 23 11.66 -15.78 5.53
C ARG A 23 10.78 -16.02 4.32
N ALA A 24 9.77 -15.18 4.08
CA ALA A 24 8.91 -15.25 2.90
C ALA A 24 9.57 -14.71 1.62
N GLY A 25 10.69 -13.97 1.73
CA GLY A 25 11.47 -13.47 0.58
C GLY A 25 11.07 -12.08 0.09
N TYR A 26 10.51 -11.24 0.97
CA TYR A 26 10.27 -9.82 0.73
C TYR A 26 11.55 -9.00 0.85
N ASP A 27 11.54 -7.81 0.25
CA ASP A 27 12.64 -6.84 0.34
C ASP A 27 12.43 -5.87 1.49
N ALA A 28 11.15 -5.64 1.88
CA ALA A 28 10.77 -4.60 2.82
C ALA A 28 9.47 -4.94 3.57
N VAL A 29 9.15 -4.07 4.55
CA VAL A 29 7.88 -4.07 5.30
C VAL A 29 7.33 -2.66 5.42
N SER A 30 6.03 -2.57 5.72
CA SER A 30 5.29 -1.35 6.03
C SER A 30 4.61 -1.50 7.39
N PRO A 31 5.33 -1.23 8.50
CA PRO A 31 4.80 -1.49 9.84
C PRO A 31 3.75 -0.45 10.25
N ARG A 32 2.70 -0.91 10.93
CA ARG A 32 1.71 -0.04 11.54
C ARG A 32 2.21 0.51 12.87
N LEU A 33 2.47 1.80 12.89
CA LEU A 33 2.95 2.51 14.08
C LEU A 33 1.87 3.38 14.74
N ILE A 34 0.72 3.57 14.07
CA ILE A 34 -0.45 4.28 14.59
C ILE A 34 -1.63 3.32 14.65
N LYS A 35 -2.17 3.13 15.87
CA LYS A 35 -3.27 2.20 16.11
C LYS A 35 -4.58 2.68 15.48
N MET A 36 -5.27 1.79 14.79
CA MET A 36 -6.59 2.06 14.21
C MET A 36 -7.76 1.56 15.05
N ASN A 37 -7.50 0.76 16.08
CA ASN A 37 -8.51 0.08 16.89
C ASN A 37 -9.43 -0.82 16.05
N ILE A 38 -8.86 -1.55 15.10
CA ILE A 38 -9.54 -2.60 14.35
C ILE A 38 -9.36 -3.96 15.04
N ARG A 39 -10.23 -4.92 14.69
CA ARG A 39 -10.14 -6.28 15.24
C ARG A 39 -8.77 -6.90 14.92
N ASP A 40 -8.26 -7.67 15.85
CA ASP A 40 -7.02 -8.44 15.77
C ASP A 40 -5.74 -7.60 15.61
N GLU A 41 -5.85 -6.26 15.59
CA GLU A 41 -4.68 -5.39 15.65
C GLU A 41 -3.90 -5.64 16.94
N PHE A 42 -2.58 -5.86 16.83
CA PHE A 42 -1.76 -6.07 18.03
C PHE A 42 -1.95 -4.92 19.03
N SER A 43 -2.05 -5.27 20.32
CA SER A 43 -2.63 -4.38 21.36
C SER A 43 -1.72 -3.22 21.80
N HIS A 44 -0.50 -3.13 21.29
CA HIS A 44 0.52 -2.22 21.81
C HIS A 44 0.87 -1.09 20.82
N SER A 45 0.09 -0.01 20.87
CA SER A 45 0.47 1.25 20.27
C SER A 45 0.17 2.37 21.28
N PRO A 46 1.12 3.28 21.57
CA PRO A 46 2.49 3.31 21.02
C PRO A 46 3.33 2.09 21.46
N LEU A 47 4.32 1.73 20.63
CA LEU A 47 5.22 0.63 20.94
C LEU A 47 6.02 0.89 22.23
N THR A 48 6.25 -0.16 23.01
CA THR A 48 7.17 -0.08 24.15
C THR A 48 8.62 0.01 23.70
N LYS A 49 9.51 0.42 24.58
CA LYS A 49 10.95 0.47 24.27
C LYS A 49 11.50 -0.88 23.85
N GLU A 50 11.03 -1.95 24.48
CA GLU A 50 11.41 -3.33 24.19
C GLU A 50 10.95 -3.74 22.78
N GLN A 51 9.74 -3.36 22.38
CA GLN A 51 9.21 -3.64 21.05
C GLN A 51 9.94 -2.84 19.97
N ILE A 52 10.27 -1.57 20.22
CA ILE A 52 11.10 -0.76 19.33
C ILE A 52 12.48 -1.42 19.15
N GLN A 53 13.12 -1.82 20.27
CA GLN A 53 14.43 -2.46 20.21
C GLN A 53 14.37 -3.82 19.49
N ALA A 54 13.34 -4.62 19.73
CA ALA A 54 13.12 -5.89 19.02
C ALA A 54 12.96 -5.66 17.50
N THR A 55 12.20 -4.63 17.10
CA THR A 55 12.02 -4.27 15.69
C THR A 55 13.33 -3.84 15.03
N LYS A 56 14.11 -2.98 15.69
CA LYS A 56 15.44 -2.57 15.20
C LYS A 56 16.39 -3.77 15.07
N THR A 57 16.36 -4.67 16.05
CA THR A 57 17.16 -5.90 16.00
C THR A 57 16.75 -6.78 14.83
N ALA A 58 15.45 -6.97 14.60
CA ALA A 58 14.95 -7.73 13.47
C ALA A 58 15.39 -7.14 12.12
N ILE A 59 15.25 -5.82 11.94
CA ILE A 59 15.70 -5.09 10.74
C ILE A 59 17.21 -5.29 10.51
N ASN A 60 18.02 -5.07 11.55
CA ASN A 60 19.47 -5.20 11.45
C ASN A 60 19.92 -6.64 11.15
N THR A 61 19.22 -7.63 11.71
CA THR A 61 19.56 -9.05 11.53
C THR A 61 19.19 -9.56 10.15
N THR A 62 18.05 -9.08 9.60
CA THR A 62 17.49 -9.60 8.35
C THR A 62 17.88 -8.77 7.12
N GLY A 63 18.24 -7.50 7.31
CA GLY A 63 18.44 -6.55 6.21
C GLY A 63 17.16 -6.07 5.53
N ILE A 64 15.97 -6.44 6.05
CA ILE A 64 14.68 -5.96 5.57
C ILE A 64 14.61 -4.45 5.74
N LYS A 65 14.10 -3.75 4.72
CA LYS A 65 13.90 -2.30 4.73
C LYS A 65 12.51 -1.95 5.27
N VAL A 66 12.36 -0.72 5.74
CA VAL A 66 11.05 -0.11 5.99
C VAL A 66 10.81 0.93 4.89
N ILE A 67 9.74 0.78 4.10
CA ILE A 67 9.41 1.73 3.03
C ILE A 67 8.57 2.86 3.58
N ASP A 68 7.45 2.49 4.19
CA ASP A 68 6.44 3.39 4.73
C ASP A 68 5.99 2.93 6.11
N ILE A 69 5.22 3.78 6.76
CA ILE A 69 4.53 3.46 8.01
C ILE A 69 3.02 3.70 7.85
N GLU A 70 2.23 2.87 8.49
CA GLU A 70 0.79 2.92 8.49
C GLU A 70 0.27 3.42 9.84
N LEU A 71 -0.83 4.04 9.93
CA LEU A 71 -1.72 4.76 9.05
C LEU A 71 -2.29 5.95 9.81
N ALA A 72 -2.07 7.16 9.34
CA ALA A 72 -2.70 8.35 9.89
C ALA A 72 -4.12 8.51 9.35
N ARG A 73 -5.05 8.95 10.22
CA ARG A 73 -6.43 9.21 9.81
C ARG A 73 -6.84 10.64 10.12
N ILE A 74 -7.40 11.31 9.12
CA ILE A 74 -8.04 12.61 9.32
C ILE A 74 -9.46 12.34 9.84
N THR A 75 -9.69 12.55 11.13
CA THR A 75 -10.98 12.55 11.81
C THR A 75 -11.36 13.97 12.17
N GLU A 76 -12.58 14.22 12.66
CA GLU A 76 -13.04 15.56 13.04
C GLU A 76 -12.18 16.22 14.13
N ASP A 77 -11.58 15.43 14.99
CA ASP A 77 -10.72 15.83 16.11
C ASP A 77 -9.23 15.58 15.86
N CYS A 78 -8.85 15.31 14.60
CA CYS A 78 -7.47 15.03 14.24
C CYS A 78 -6.56 16.22 14.55
N ASN A 79 -5.46 15.93 15.25
CA ASN A 79 -4.37 16.88 15.48
C ASN A 79 -3.08 16.30 14.88
N PRO A 80 -2.49 16.90 13.84
CA PRO A 80 -1.28 16.42 13.22
C PRO A 80 -0.11 16.16 14.19
N LYS A 81 -0.02 16.91 15.30
CA LYS A 81 1.02 16.74 16.33
C LYS A 81 0.96 15.38 17.02
N ASP A 82 -0.18 14.72 17.01
CA ASP A 82 -0.32 13.39 17.62
C ASP A 82 0.46 12.33 16.85
N PHE A 83 0.82 12.60 15.59
CA PHE A 83 1.61 11.71 14.75
C PHE A 83 3.12 11.88 14.92
N GLU A 84 3.60 12.93 15.60
CA GLU A 84 5.03 13.30 15.65
C GLU A 84 5.93 12.15 16.11
N LYS A 85 5.55 11.45 17.20
CA LYS A 85 6.31 10.30 17.70
C LYS A 85 6.36 9.12 16.72
N SER A 86 5.29 8.92 15.97
CA SER A 86 5.25 7.86 14.95
C SER A 86 6.10 8.23 13.74
N PHE A 87 6.17 9.50 13.37
CA PHE A 87 7.05 10.00 12.31
C PHE A 87 8.52 9.88 12.71
N GLU A 88 8.88 10.30 13.92
CA GLU A 88 10.22 10.15 14.47
C GLU A 88 10.66 8.68 14.45
N LEU A 89 9.82 7.77 15.00
CA LEU A 89 10.12 6.35 14.99
C LEU A 89 10.18 5.76 13.58
N GLY A 90 9.24 6.12 12.70
CA GLY A 90 9.26 5.68 11.30
C GLY A 90 10.55 6.07 10.59
N ALA A 91 10.97 7.32 10.72
CA ALA A 91 12.23 7.80 10.17
C ALA A 91 13.46 7.09 10.78
N GLU A 92 13.43 6.82 12.08
CA GLU A 92 14.48 6.05 12.77
C GLU A 92 14.57 4.60 12.27
N LEU A 93 13.44 4.00 11.90
CA LEU A 93 13.39 2.67 11.28
C LEU A 93 13.74 2.67 9.79
N GLY A 94 13.87 3.84 9.17
CA GLY A 94 14.28 4.01 7.77
C GLY A 94 13.16 4.29 6.78
N ALA A 95 11.91 4.46 7.25
CA ALA A 95 10.77 4.81 6.40
C ALA A 95 11.01 6.12 5.63
N LYS A 96 10.37 6.21 4.46
CA LYS A 96 10.38 7.41 3.60
C LYS A 96 8.98 7.97 3.41
N HIS A 97 7.95 7.18 3.65
CA HIS A 97 6.57 7.50 3.38
C HIS A 97 5.68 7.21 4.60
N MET A 98 4.57 7.90 4.66
CA MET A 98 3.51 7.70 5.64
C MET A 98 2.17 7.69 4.92
N ILE A 99 1.39 6.66 5.13
CA ILE A 99 0.04 6.55 4.56
C ILE A 99 -0.95 7.36 5.40
N MET A 100 -1.77 8.15 4.73
CA MET A 100 -2.85 8.93 5.35
C MET A 100 -4.18 8.72 4.62
N SER A 101 -5.30 8.69 5.35
CA SER A 101 -6.64 8.60 4.76
C SER A 101 -7.66 9.44 5.54
N ALA A 102 -8.77 9.83 4.89
CA ALA A 102 -9.77 10.73 5.49
C ALA A 102 -11.01 9.96 5.98
N TRP A 103 -11.44 10.26 7.21
CA TRP A 103 -12.54 9.55 7.91
C TRP A 103 -13.57 10.45 8.56
N THR A 104 -13.63 11.72 8.15
CA THR A 104 -14.66 12.65 8.62
C THR A 104 -16.03 12.22 8.12
N SER A 105 -17.07 12.55 8.86
CA SER A 105 -18.48 12.30 8.49
C SER A 105 -19.11 13.46 7.70
N ARG A 106 -18.48 14.64 7.73
CA ARG A 106 -18.97 15.87 7.10
C ARG A 106 -18.69 15.88 5.60
N ARG A 107 -19.55 16.52 4.82
CA ARG A 107 -19.35 16.71 3.38
C ARG A 107 -18.77 18.08 3.01
N ASP A 108 -18.91 19.06 3.89
CA ASP A 108 -18.45 20.44 3.73
C ASP A 108 -17.06 20.70 4.34
N ASP A 109 -16.26 19.64 4.47
CA ASP A 109 -15.00 19.62 5.20
C ASP A 109 -13.74 19.77 4.33
N ARG A 110 -13.91 20.12 3.05
CA ARG A 110 -12.78 20.17 2.09
C ARG A 110 -11.61 21.02 2.60
N ASN A 111 -11.89 22.24 3.09
CA ASN A 111 -10.80 23.11 3.58
C ASN A 111 -10.14 22.52 4.83
N PHE A 112 -10.92 21.94 5.74
CA PHE A 112 -10.40 21.24 6.89
C PHE A 112 -9.47 20.07 6.50
N LEU A 113 -9.85 19.27 5.50
CA LEU A 113 -9.00 18.19 4.99
C LEU A 113 -7.69 18.72 4.40
N ILE A 114 -7.75 19.82 3.64
CA ILE A 114 -6.55 20.48 3.08
C ILE A 114 -5.64 21.00 4.20
N ASP A 115 -6.21 21.65 5.21
CA ASP A 115 -5.45 22.22 6.33
C ASP A 115 -4.73 21.10 7.12
N ILE A 116 -5.46 20.07 7.55
CA ILE A 116 -4.89 18.93 8.28
C ILE A 116 -3.84 18.18 7.45
N TYR A 117 -4.11 17.91 6.17
CA TYR A 117 -3.15 17.27 5.29
C TYR A 117 -1.87 18.14 5.15
N SER A 118 -2.04 19.44 4.94
CA SER A 118 -0.92 20.38 4.80
C SER A 118 -0.08 20.47 6.06
N GLU A 119 -0.69 20.59 7.24
CA GLU A 119 0.00 20.63 8.53
C GLU A 119 0.73 19.30 8.79
N THR A 120 0.13 18.17 8.39
CA THR A 120 0.75 16.85 8.50
C THR A 120 1.98 16.74 7.61
N CYS A 121 1.92 17.25 6.37
CA CYS A 121 3.09 17.32 5.47
C CYS A 121 4.21 18.19 6.07
N ASP A 122 3.88 19.36 6.65
CA ASP A 122 4.87 20.25 7.28
C ASP A 122 5.55 19.57 8.47
N LEU A 123 4.80 18.83 9.28
CA LEU A 123 5.34 18.05 10.37
C LEU A 123 6.24 16.92 9.88
N ALA A 124 5.78 16.13 8.90
CA ALA A 124 6.50 15.00 8.31
C ALA A 124 7.82 15.42 7.64
N LYS A 125 7.87 16.63 7.06
CA LYS A 125 9.05 17.20 6.41
C LYS A 125 10.26 17.28 7.38
N LYS A 126 10.02 17.48 8.68
CA LYS A 126 11.07 17.50 9.72
C LYS A 126 11.78 16.15 9.86
N PHE A 127 11.13 15.09 9.47
CA PHE A 127 11.60 13.70 9.54
C PHE A 127 11.97 13.13 8.16
N ASN A 128 11.97 13.97 7.11
CA ASN A 128 12.17 13.56 5.71
C ASN A 128 11.19 12.48 5.24
N LEU A 129 9.93 12.58 5.66
CA LEU A 129 8.83 11.73 5.22
C LEU A 129 7.94 12.46 4.22
N THR A 130 7.39 11.71 3.25
CA THR A 130 6.26 12.13 2.43
C THR A 130 4.95 11.65 3.06
N ILE A 131 3.85 12.31 2.73
CA ILE A 131 2.51 11.88 3.12
C ILE A 131 1.77 11.44 1.86
N ASP A 132 1.45 10.14 1.78
CA ASP A 132 0.74 9.52 0.67
C ASP A 132 -0.74 9.39 1.03
N LEU A 133 -1.59 10.16 0.33
CA LEU A 133 -3.02 10.16 0.59
C LEU A 133 -3.70 9.00 -0.12
N GLU A 134 -4.30 8.11 0.66
CA GLU A 134 -5.08 6.98 0.20
C GLU A 134 -6.58 7.33 0.18
N PHE A 135 -7.33 6.74 -0.77
CA PHE A 135 -8.76 6.98 -0.96
C PHE A 135 -9.60 5.69 -0.83
N PRO A 136 -9.70 5.08 0.38
CA PRO A 136 -10.52 3.90 0.57
C PRO A 136 -11.97 4.18 0.14
N SER A 137 -12.55 3.32 -0.70
CA SER A 137 -13.88 3.52 -1.32
C SER A 137 -15.03 3.71 -0.32
N PHE A 138 -14.82 3.39 0.94
CA PHE A 138 -15.76 3.56 2.05
C PHE A 138 -15.35 4.66 3.05
N SER A 139 -14.26 5.40 2.77
CA SER A 139 -13.79 6.54 3.57
C SER A 139 -14.48 7.84 3.18
N ARG A 140 -13.96 8.99 3.63
CA ARG A 140 -14.46 10.32 3.24
C ARG A 140 -14.05 10.67 1.81
N LEU A 141 -12.81 10.40 1.42
CA LEU A 141 -12.32 10.51 0.05
C LEU A 141 -12.41 9.13 -0.59
N ARG A 142 -13.25 9.00 -1.62
CA ARG A 142 -13.63 7.69 -2.19
C ARG A 142 -13.05 7.45 -3.58
N THR A 143 -12.60 8.50 -4.24
CA THR A 143 -12.10 8.44 -5.61
C THR A 143 -10.74 9.09 -5.73
N LEU A 144 -10.02 8.75 -6.79
CA LEU A 144 -8.74 9.35 -7.12
C LEU A 144 -8.83 10.87 -7.26
N ASP A 145 -9.87 11.37 -7.94
CA ASP A 145 -10.07 12.81 -8.14
C ASP A 145 -10.29 13.57 -6.82
N GLU A 146 -11.05 13.01 -5.87
CA GLU A 146 -11.24 13.61 -4.56
C GLU A 146 -9.90 13.70 -3.79
N ALA A 147 -9.07 12.67 -3.83
CA ALA A 147 -7.75 12.68 -3.20
C ALA A 147 -6.80 13.66 -3.90
N LEU A 148 -6.77 13.67 -5.23
CA LEU A 148 -5.98 14.61 -6.03
C LEU A 148 -6.34 16.07 -5.76
N ASP A 149 -7.61 16.39 -5.56
CA ASP A 149 -8.06 17.73 -5.22
C ASP A 149 -7.42 18.21 -3.91
N ILE A 150 -7.40 17.38 -2.87
CA ILE A 150 -6.78 17.71 -1.58
C ILE A 150 -5.27 17.89 -1.73
N VAL A 151 -4.60 16.93 -2.38
CA VAL A 151 -3.14 16.96 -2.53
C VAL A 151 -2.71 18.18 -3.34
N ARG A 152 -3.36 18.50 -4.47
CA ARG A 152 -3.07 19.67 -5.28
C ARG A 152 -3.30 20.98 -4.53
N ALA A 153 -4.41 21.06 -3.78
CA ALA A 153 -4.76 22.25 -3.01
C ALA A 153 -3.80 22.51 -1.83
N SER A 154 -3.17 21.46 -1.29
CA SER A 154 -2.20 21.57 -0.19
C SER A 154 -0.91 22.30 -0.59
N LYS A 155 -0.51 22.22 -1.87
CA LYS A 155 0.72 22.81 -2.43
C LYS A 155 1.99 22.37 -1.70
N LYS A 156 2.02 21.15 -1.18
CA LYS A 156 3.19 20.59 -0.48
C LYS A 156 4.08 19.81 -1.45
N GLU A 157 5.39 19.86 -1.20
CA GLU A 157 6.38 19.15 -2.00
C GLU A 157 6.54 17.68 -1.58
N ASN A 158 6.38 17.42 -0.27
CA ASN A 158 6.47 16.08 0.32
C ASN A 158 5.08 15.43 0.43
N CYS A 159 4.37 15.43 -0.69
CA CYS A 159 3.02 14.85 -0.83
C CYS A 159 3.04 13.69 -1.83
N GLY A 160 2.02 12.85 -1.77
CA GLY A 160 1.82 11.76 -2.72
C GLY A 160 0.39 11.23 -2.71
N ILE A 161 0.13 10.32 -3.63
CA ILE A 161 -1.10 9.54 -3.75
C ILE A 161 -0.74 8.06 -3.64
N LEU A 162 -1.36 7.37 -2.70
CA LEU A 162 -1.31 5.92 -2.65
C LEU A 162 -2.45 5.34 -3.48
N ILE A 163 -2.10 4.55 -4.47
CA ILE A 163 -3.04 3.78 -5.27
C ILE A 163 -3.10 2.35 -4.70
N ASP A 164 -4.21 2.02 -4.06
CA ASP A 164 -4.57 0.64 -3.70
C ASP A 164 -5.42 0.05 -4.82
N THR A 165 -4.98 -1.05 -5.40
CA THR A 165 -5.66 -1.71 -6.52
C THR A 165 -7.09 -2.11 -6.18
N LEU A 166 -7.36 -2.50 -4.93
CA LEU A 166 -8.71 -2.80 -4.45
C LEU A 166 -9.59 -1.54 -4.44
N TYR A 167 -9.09 -0.43 -3.88
CA TYR A 167 -9.90 0.79 -3.77
C TYR A 167 -10.11 1.45 -5.13
N LEU A 168 -9.13 1.39 -6.02
CA LEU A 168 -9.28 1.82 -7.40
C LEU A 168 -10.44 1.06 -8.09
N HIS A 169 -10.48 -0.27 -7.93
CA HIS A 169 -11.53 -1.13 -8.48
C HIS A 169 -12.89 -0.85 -7.85
N LEU A 170 -13.00 -0.84 -6.51
CA LEU A 170 -14.25 -0.62 -5.79
C LEU A 170 -14.85 0.77 -6.01
N SER A 171 -14.01 1.79 -6.21
CA SER A 171 -14.42 3.16 -6.54
C SER A 171 -14.80 3.33 -8.01
N ARG A 172 -14.64 2.28 -8.84
CA ARG A 172 -14.92 2.30 -10.28
C ARG A 172 -14.20 3.44 -11.01
N VAL A 173 -13.00 3.78 -10.54
CA VAL A 173 -12.13 4.77 -11.17
C VAL A 173 -11.71 4.25 -12.55
N ASN A 174 -11.81 5.10 -13.56
CA ASN A 174 -11.25 4.75 -14.86
C ASN A 174 -9.72 4.73 -14.74
N ILE A 175 -9.10 3.61 -15.09
CA ILE A 175 -7.65 3.41 -14.96
C ILE A 175 -6.85 4.51 -15.67
N SER A 176 -7.37 5.04 -16.80
CA SER A 176 -6.72 6.15 -17.51
C SER A 176 -6.59 7.43 -16.66
N GLU A 177 -7.37 7.59 -15.59
CA GLU A 177 -7.27 8.74 -14.67
C GLU A 177 -5.97 8.72 -13.88
N ILE A 178 -5.32 7.55 -13.73
CA ILE A 178 -3.98 7.44 -13.12
C ILE A 178 -2.98 8.32 -13.87
N GLY A 179 -3.12 8.45 -15.20
CA GLY A 179 -2.29 9.33 -16.02
C GLY A 179 -2.40 10.83 -15.67
N HIS A 180 -3.38 11.25 -14.89
CA HIS A 180 -3.51 12.61 -14.38
C HIS A 180 -2.73 12.87 -13.08
N VAL A 181 -2.20 11.81 -12.45
CA VAL A 181 -1.35 11.90 -11.26
C VAL A 181 0.07 12.21 -11.71
N PRO A 182 0.73 13.26 -11.17
CA PRO A 182 2.15 13.47 -11.41
C PRO A 182 2.93 12.21 -11.03
N PRO A 183 3.77 11.66 -11.92
CA PRO A 183 4.48 10.39 -11.65
C PRO A 183 5.29 10.40 -10.34
N GLU A 184 5.82 11.56 -9.96
CA GLU A 184 6.58 11.78 -8.73
C GLU A 184 5.72 11.75 -7.46
N TRP A 185 4.38 11.70 -7.56
CA TRP A 185 3.47 11.55 -6.44
C TRP A 185 3.06 10.10 -6.18
N ILE A 186 3.41 9.18 -7.08
CA ILE A 186 3.14 7.74 -6.91
C ILE A 186 4.44 7.08 -6.45
N HIS A 187 4.58 6.86 -5.14
CA HIS A 187 5.80 6.30 -4.56
C HIS A 187 5.78 4.77 -4.51
N PHE A 188 4.59 4.20 -4.31
CA PHE A 188 4.34 2.76 -4.29
C PHE A 188 2.86 2.45 -4.54
N LEU A 189 2.55 1.20 -4.80
CA LEU A 189 1.18 0.70 -4.96
C LEU A 189 0.86 -0.30 -3.87
N HIS A 190 -0.38 -0.29 -3.35
CA HIS A 190 -0.92 -1.41 -2.62
C HIS A 190 -1.52 -2.44 -3.58
N ILE A 191 -1.09 -3.69 -3.42
CA ILE A 191 -1.45 -4.79 -4.32
C ILE A 191 -2.28 -5.84 -3.59
N SER A 192 -3.48 -6.06 -4.10
CA SER A 192 -4.37 -7.16 -3.75
C SER A 192 -5.44 -7.31 -4.82
N ASP A 193 -6.18 -8.41 -4.82
CA ASP A 193 -7.25 -8.69 -5.79
C ASP A 193 -8.60 -8.89 -5.09
N CYS A 194 -9.68 -8.92 -5.86
CA CYS A 194 -11.02 -9.21 -5.36
C CYS A 194 -11.91 -9.77 -6.47
N LEU A 195 -13.00 -10.45 -6.07
CA LEU A 195 -14.05 -10.88 -6.99
C LEU A 195 -14.97 -9.69 -7.34
N PRO A 196 -15.59 -9.68 -8.52
CA PRO A 196 -16.55 -8.66 -8.91
C PRO A 196 -17.83 -8.75 -8.07
N GLY A 197 -18.50 -7.62 -7.84
CA GLY A 197 -19.86 -7.57 -7.30
C GLY A 197 -20.02 -7.92 -5.81
N ILE A 198 -18.95 -8.09 -5.06
CA ILE A 198 -19.01 -8.52 -3.65
C ILE A 198 -19.34 -7.37 -2.69
N ALA A 199 -19.21 -6.11 -3.08
CA ALA A 199 -19.25 -5.00 -2.13
C ALA A 199 -20.10 -3.82 -2.61
N ASP A 200 -21.42 -4.03 -2.71
CA ASP A 200 -22.35 -2.93 -3.02
C ASP A 200 -22.71 -2.09 -1.78
N THR A 201 -22.34 -2.55 -0.58
CA THR A 201 -22.58 -1.84 0.68
C THR A 201 -21.26 -1.42 1.33
N LYS A 202 -21.32 -0.36 2.14
CA LYS A 202 -20.16 0.12 2.91
C LYS A 202 -19.59 -0.98 3.82
N GLU A 203 -20.46 -1.71 4.48
CA GLU A 203 -20.11 -2.82 5.37
C GLU A 203 -19.42 -3.96 4.60
N GLY A 204 -19.94 -4.30 3.42
CA GLY A 204 -19.35 -5.29 2.52
C GLY A 204 -17.95 -4.86 2.02
N MET A 205 -17.79 -3.59 1.66
CA MET A 205 -16.48 -3.05 1.27
C MET A 205 -15.46 -3.11 2.43
N ILE A 206 -15.89 -2.79 3.65
CA ILE A 206 -15.04 -2.85 4.84
C ILE A 206 -14.63 -4.31 5.12
N GLN A 207 -15.58 -5.25 5.07
CA GLN A 207 -15.29 -6.66 5.28
C GLN A 207 -14.31 -7.19 4.23
N LEU A 208 -14.55 -6.88 2.94
CA LEU A 208 -13.63 -7.27 1.87
C LEU A 208 -12.24 -6.72 2.10
N ALA A 209 -12.13 -5.42 2.37
CA ALA A 209 -10.86 -4.73 2.51
C ALA A 209 -10.02 -5.21 3.70
N ARG A 210 -10.66 -5.71 4.77
CA ARG A 210 -10.00 -6.08 6.03
C ARG A 210 -9.86 -7.59 6.25
N ASP A 211 -10.69 -8.40 5.59
CA ASP A 211 -10.80 -9.81 5.95
C ASP A 211 -10.74 -10.77 4.76
N ALA A 212 -10.91 -10.30 3.50
CA ALA A 212 -11.24 -11.19 2.40
C ALA A 212 -10.61 -10.82 1.04
N ARG A 213 -9.50 -10.07 1.03
CA ARG A 213 -8.79 -9.79 -0.22
C ARG A 213 -8.24 -11.08 -0.83
N LEU A 214 -8.11 -11.12 -2.15
CA LEU A 214 -7.61 -12.28 -2.90
C LEU A 214 -6.15 -12.08 -3.33
N TYR A 215 -5.47 -13.18 -3.64
CA TYR A 215 -4.17 -13.13 -4.27
C TYR A 215 -4.28 -12.55 -5.69
N PRO A 216 -3.31 -11.73 -6.13
CA PRO A 216 -3.29 -11.20 -7.49
C PRO A 216 -3.43 -12.32 -8.53
N GLY A 217 -4.38 -12.16 -9.45
CA GLY A 217 -4.72 -13.13 -10.48
C GLY A 217 -5.81 -14.14 -10.12
N GLU A 218 -6.35 -14.10 -8.90
CA GLU A 218 -7.52 -14.91 -8.54
C GLU A 218 -8.84 -14.16 -8.71
N GLY A 219 -8.79 -12.87 -8.90
CA GLY A 219 -9.95 -11.99 -9.01
C GLY A 219 -10.09 -11.32 -10.37
N TRP A 220 -10.57 -10.08 -10.36
CA TRP A 220 -10.97 -9.35 -11.57
C TRP A 220 -10.24 -8.02 -11.76
N ILE A 221 -9.24 -7.72 -10.92
CA ILE A 221 -8.50 -6.47 -11.06
C ILE A 221 -7.57 -6.55 -12.28
N ASP A 222 -7.67 -5.57 -13.17
CA ASP A 222 -6.82 -5.46 -14.35
C ASP A 222 -5.46 -4.84 -13.98
N PHE A 223 -4.59 -5.70 -13.44
CA PHE A 223 -3.24 -5.28 -13.03
C PHE A 223 -2.42 -4.77 -14.19
N GLN A 224 -2.58 -5.35 -15.40
CA GLN A 224 -1.84 -4.94 -16.57
C GLN A 224 -2.10 -3.46 -16.87
N SER A 225 -3.39 -3.09 -16.97
CA SER A 225 -3.75 -1.69 -17.25
C SER A 225 -3.30 -0.75 -16.13
N ILE A 226 -3.38 -1.15 -14.85
CA ILE A 226 -2.93 -0.32 -13.73
C ILE A 226 -1.42 -0.07 -13.82
N ILE A 227 -0.62 -1.13 -14.02
CA ILE A 227 0.83 -1.05 -14.09
C ILE A 227 1.29 -0.23 -15.30
N ASP A 228 0.59 -0.34 -16.42
CA ASP A 228 0.90 0.43 -17.63
C ASP A 228 0.73 1.95 -17.47
N HIS A 229 -0.16 2.36 -16.55
CA HIS A 229 -0.41 3.77 -16.25
C HIS A 229 0.39 4.30 -15.06
N CYS A 230 1.07 3.42 -14.30
CA CYS A 230 1.89 3.81 -13.16
C CYS A 230 3.37 3.92 -13.53
N PRO A 231 4.14 4.81 -12.88
CA PRO A 231 5.60 4.77 -13.00
C PRO A 231 6.15 3.47 -12.41
N LEU A 232 7.40 3.15 -12.71
CA LEU A 232 8.07 2.01 -12.08
C LEU A 232 8.33 2.31 -10.59
N VAL A 233 7.55 1.70 -9.71
CA VAL A 233 7.54 1.96 -8.28
C VAL A 233 7.71 0.69 -7.46
N HIS A 234 7.61 0.80 -6.14
CA HIS A 234 7.57 -0.34 -5.23
C HIS A 234 6.15 -0.92 -5.15
N TYR A 235 6.05 -2.21 -4.87
CA TYR A 235 4.79 -2.92 -4.66
C TYR A 235 4.71 -3.32 -3.20
N SER A 236 3.77 -2.74 -2.47
CA SER A 236 3.44 -3.10 -1.10
C SER A 236 2.22 -4.02 -1.12
N ILE A 237 2.35 -5.22 -0.57
CA ILE A 237 1.30 -6.22 -0.65
C ILE A 237 0.44 -6.08 0.59
N GLU A 238 -0.77 -5.53 0.40
CA GLU A 238 -1.78 -5.35 1.44
C GLU A 238 -2.95 -6.29 1.17
N LEU A 239 -2.86 -7.50 1.75
CA LEU A 239 -3.79 -8.59 1.44
C LEU A 239 -4.26 -9.32 2.72
N PRO A 240 -5.04 -8.65 3.59
CA PRO A 240 -5.64 -9.33 4.71
C PRO A 240 -6.67 -10.35 4.25
N ASN A 241 -6.52 -11.61 4.71
CA ASN A 241 -7.47 -12.68 4.48
C ASN A 241 -7.48 -13.64 5.68
N ILE A 242 -8.43 -13.43 6.57
CA ILE A 242 -8.50 -14.13 7.86
C ILE A 242 -8.65 -15.65 7.70
N ASN A 243 -9.34 -16.12 6.67
CA ASN A 243 -9.54 -17.56 6.44
C ASN A 243 -8.24 -18.21 5.98
N ARG A 244 -7.49 -17.56 5.10
CA ARG A 244 -6.19 -18.05 4.61
C ARG A 244 -5.14 -18.05 5.71
N VAL A 245 -5.11 -17.02 6.53
CA VAL A 245 -4.21 -16.97 7.70
C VAL A 245 -4.51 -18.14 8.64
N LYS A 246 -5.78 -18.43 8.92
CA LYS A 246 -6.17 -19.57 9.77
C LYS A 246 -5.82 -20.93 9.16
N GLU A 247 -5.95 -21.07 7.85
CA GLU A 247 -5.67 -22.31 7.13
C GLU A 247 -4.18 -22.57 6.96
N LEU A 248 -3.42 -21.54 6.57
CA LEU A 248 -2.04 -21.67 6.09
C LEU A 248 -1.00 -21.24 7.13
N GLY A 249 -1.41 -20.44 8.11
CA GLY A 249 -0.50 -19.70 8.98
C GLY A 249 0.08 -18.45 8.31
N LEU A 250 0.62 -17.58 9.13
CA LEU A 250 1.09 -16.23 8.74
C LEU A 250 2.17 -16.26 7.65
N GLU A 251 3.18 -17.10 7.82
CA GLU A 251 4.34 -17.13 6.92
C GLU A 251 3.99 -17.68 5.53
N GLU A 252 3.21 -18.76 5.48
CA GLU A 252 2.80 -19.33 4.19
C GLU A 252 1.83 -18.41 3.46
N HIS A 253 0.91 -17.75 4.19
CA HIS A 253 0.05 -16.73 3.59
C HIS A 253 0.89 -15.60 2.98
N ALA A 254 1.85 -15.02 3.73
CA ALA A 254 2.76 -13.99 3.23
C ALA A 254 3.55 -14.46 1.99
N ARG A 255 4.05 -15.70 1.99
CA ARG A 255 4.80 -16.26 0.86
C ARG A 255 3.92 -16.37 -0.39
N ARG A 256 2.67 -16.83 -0.26
CA ARG A 256 1.72 -16.90 -1.39
C ARG A 256 1.36 -15.53 -1.91
N CYS A 257 1.11 -14.55 -1.03
CA CYS A 257 0.90 -13.16 -1.43
C CYS A 257 2.03 -12.66 -2.34
N LEU A 258 3.28 -12.87 -1.93
CA LEU A 258 4.45 -12.45 -2.70
C LEU A 258 4.56 -13.17 -4.04
N ASN A 259 4.38 -14.50 -4.04
CA ASN A 259 4.53 -15.30 -5.25
C ASN A 259 3.50 -14.94 -6.31
N HIS A 260 2.23 -14.76 -5.92
CA HIS A 260 1.18 -14.32 -6.84
C HIS A 260 1.46 -12.92 -7.41
N THR A 261 1.89 -11.98 -6.57
CA THR A 261 2.26 -10.64 -7.02
C THR A 261 3.43 -10.68 -8.00
N LYS A 262 4.50 -11.43 -7.69
CA LYS A 262 5.65 -11.59 -8.59
C LYS A 262 5.24 -12.17 -9.94
N ASN A 263 4.36 -13.16 -9.95
CA ASN A 263 3.88 -13.78 -11.20
C ASN A 263 3.18 -12.77 -12.12
N ILE A 264 2.27 -11.94 -11.56
CA ILE A 264 1.57 -10.91 -12.32
C ILE A 264 2.56 -9.86 -12.88
N ILE A 265 3.47 -9.35 -12.04
CA ILE A 265 4.46 -8.35 -12.46
C ILE A 265 5.42 -8.89 -13.51
N GLN A 266 5.87 -10.16 -13.40
CA GLN A 266 6.76 -10.78 -14.38
C GLN A 266 6.06 -11.10 -15.70
N GLN A 267 4.78 -11.44 -15.69
CA GLN A 267 3.99 -11.62 -16.90
C GLN A 267 3.86 -10.30 -17.67
N ASP A 268 3.61 -9.20 -16.98
CA ASP A 268 3.61 -7.85 -17.57
C ASP A 268 4.95 -7.54 -18.27
N GLN A 269 6.07 -7.74 -17.57
CA GLN A 269 7.39 -7.49 -18.13
C GLN A 269 7.70 -8.34 -19.37
N LYS A 270 7.29 -9.62 -19.40
CA LYS A 270 7.45 -10.50 -20.55
C LYS A 270 6.62 -10.04 -21.76
N ASN A 271 5.42 -9.54 -21.52
CA ASN A 271 4.53 -9.05 -22.57
C ASN A 271 5.05 -7.76 -23.22
N LYS A 272 5.85 -6.97 -22.50
CA LYS A 272 6.48 -5.73 -22.97
C LYS A 272 7.80 -5.94 -23.69
N LEU A 273 8.42 -7.13 -23.62
CA LEU A 273 9.62 -7.44 -24.41
C LEU A 273 9.22 -7.59 -25.87
N PRO A 274 10.00 -7.04 -26.84
CA PRO A 274 9.78 -7.27 -28.26
C PRO A 274 9.74 -8.78 -28.51
N LYS A 275 8.68 -9.28 -29.14
CA LYS A 275 8.65 -10.66 -29.60
C LYS A 275 9.82 -10.79 -30.60
N GLU A 276 10.85 -11.55 -30.28
CA GLU A 276 11.90 -11.88 -31.24
C GLU A 276 11.24 -12.47 -32.46
N ASP A 277 11.47 -11.82 -33.62
CA ASP A 277 10.96 -12.25 -34.93
C ASP A 277 11.66 -13.56 -35.31
N TYR A 278 11.08 -14.69 -34.96
CA TYR A 278 11.54 -16.04 -35.37
C TYR A 278 11.27 -16.32 -36.86
N THR A 279 10.95 -15.29 -37.67
CA THR A 279 10.61 -15.48 -39.11
C THR A 279 11.79 -15.44 -40.04
N ASN A 280 13.06 -15.26 -39.58
CA ASN A 280 14.20 -15.08 -40.52
C ASN A 280 15.25 -16.19 -40.50
N ASN A 281 14.91 -17.48 -40.25
CA ASN A 281 15.89 -18.55 -40.36
C ASN A 281 15.49 -19.76 -41.24
N PHE A 282 14.61 -19.55 -42.25
CA PHE A 282 14.24 -20.67 -43.17
C PHE A 282 14.41 -20.36 -44.67
N LEU A 283 15.27 -19.42 -45.05
CA LEU A 283 15.54 -19.19 -46.49
C LEU A 283 17.03 -18.97 -46.77
N THR A 284 17.90 -19.92 -46.46
CA THR A 284 19.21 -20.07 -47.14
C THR A 284 19.76 -21.48 -46.91
N ARG A 285 19.13 -22.51 -47.48
CA ARG A 285 19.79 -23.75 -47.88
C ARG A 285 19.04 -24.34 -49.07
N GLY A 286 19.50 -23.96 -50.26
CA GLY A 286 19.05 -24.53 -51.51
C GLY A 286 19.65 -23.77 -52.65
N ASN A 287 20.92 -24.12 -53.00
CA ASN A 287 21.45 -24.19 -54.35
C ASN A 287 22.99 -24.17 -54.32
N ALA A 288 23.57 -25.35 -54.35
CA ALA A 288 24.76 -25.68 -55.15
C ALA A 288 24.97 -27.21 -55.12
#